data_36fa879c96550cbe9abe4bc30fa6cd0a
#
_entry.id   36fa879c96550cbe9abe4bc30fa6cd0a
#
_cell.length_a   1.000
_cell.length_b   1.000
_cell.length_c   1.000
_cell.angle_alpha   90.00
_cell.angle_beta   90.00
_cell.angle_gamma   90.00
#
_symmetry.space_group_name_H-M   'P 1'
#
loop_
_entity.id
_entity.type
_entity.pdbx_description
1 polymer ?
#
loop_
_entity_poly.entity_id
_entity_poly.type
_entity_poly.pdbx_seq_one_letter_code
_entity_poly.pdbx_strand_id
1 'polypeptide(L)'
;MKKIILFLIFVFVGSANAAPLGDDGLHKPDWLRFTFNDMAEDFEEASSEGKRLLIMFEQRGCIYCTKMHEDVYPNHEIDKILSEDYFVVQLNLFGDNEVIDFNGNVMTEKEIAKAWGVVFTPTL
;
A
#
# COMPACT_ATOMS: atom_id res chain seq x y z
N MET A 1 30.59 -19.28 -47.88
CA MET A 1 29.95 -18.02 -47.43
C MET A 1 29.25 -18.30 -46.12
N LYS A 2 29.86 -17.87 -45.00
CA LYS A 2 29.30 -18.09 -43.65
C LYS A 2 28.34 -16.96 -43.33
N LYS A 3 27.04 -17.29 -43.18
CA LYS A 3 26.02 -16.32 -42.71
C LYS A 3 26.16 -16.18 -41.20
N ILE A 4 26.63 -15.01 -40.75
CA ILE A 4 26.66 -14.60 -39.35
C ILE A 4 25.24 -14.18 -38.99
N ILE A 5 24.54 -15.00 -38.18
CA ILE A 5 23.24 -14.64 -37.60
C ILE A 5 23.55 -13.85 -36.33
N LEU A 6 23.33 -12.52 -36.43
CA LEU A 6 23.45 -11.61 -35.29
C LEU A 6 22.22 -11.78 -34.40
N PHE A 7 22.37 -12.47 -33.25
CA PHE A 7 21.32 -12.61 -32.25
C PHE A 7 21.27 -11.30 -31.44
N LEU A 8 20.28 -10.45 -31.74
CA LEU A 8 19.98 -9.26 -30.94
C LEU A 8 19.34 -9.71 -29.63
N ILE A 9 20.12 -9.71 -28.53
CA ILE A 9 19.61 -9.90 -27.19
C ILE A 9 18.90 -8.62 -26.78
N PHE A 10 17.58 -8.63 -26.81
CA PHE A 10 16.75 -7.56 -26.24
C PHE A 10 16.81 -7.70 -24.71
N VAL A 11 17.66 -6.90 -24.07
CA VAL A 11 17.66 -6.78 -22.60
C VAL A 11 16.42 -5.95 -22.23
N PHE A 12 15.38 -6.60 -21.77
CA PHE A 12 14.25 -5.94 -21.12
C PHE A 12 14.75 -5.38 -19.78
N VAL A 13 15.14 -4.13 -19.77
CA VAL A 13 15.34 -3.39 -18.51
C VAL A 13 13.94 -3.12 -17.97
N GLY A 14 13.49 -3.95 -17.04
CA GLY A 14 12.27 -3.71 -16.30
C GLY A 14 12.44 -2.44 -15.47
N SER A 15 11.81 -1.35 -15.89
CA SER A 15 11.71 -0.16 -15.06
C SER A 15 10.88 -0.53 -13.83
N ALA A 16 11.48 -0.49 -12.64
CA ALA A 16 10.74 -0.53 -11.39
C ALA A 16 9.90 0.75 -11.31
N ASN A 17 8.63 0.66 -11.71
CA ASN A 17 7.70 1.77 -11.60
C ASN A 17 7.10 1.78 -10.21
N ALA A 18 6.96 2.97 -9.61
CA ALA A 18 6.15 3.15 -8.42
C ALA A 18 4.72 2.62 -8.66
N ALA A 19 4.04 2.21 -7.59
CA ALA A 19 2.65 1.80 -7.67
C ALA A 19 1.80 2.92 -8.29
N PRO A 20 0.79 2.58 -9.12
CA PRO A 20 -0.07 3.59 -9.74
C PRO A 20 -0.84 4.40 -8.70
N LEU A 21 -1.14 5.66 -9.03
CA LEU A 21 -2.01 6.50 -8.23
C LEU A 21 -3.48 6.21 -8.54
N GLY A 22 -4.29 6.09 -7.50
CA GLY A 22 -5.74 6.06 -7.61
C GLY A 22 -6.35 7.45 -7.82
N ASP A 23 -7.66 7.51 -8.01
CA ASP A 23 -8.40 8.78 -8.18
C ASP A 23 -8.32 9.68 -6.93
N ASP A 24 -8.11 9.07 -5.76
CA ASP A 24 -7.87 9.76 -4.49
C ASP A 24 -6.46 10.36 -4.39
N GLY A 25 -5.57 10.07 -5.35
CA GLY A 25 -4.18 10.52 -5.39
C GLY A 25 -3.25 9.76 -4.46
N LEU A 26 -3.68 8.60 -3.95
CA LEU A 26 -2.86 7.70 -3.15
C LEU A 26 -2.33 6.55 -4.01
N HIS A 27 -1.18 5.98 -3.63
CA HIS A 27 -0.59 4.86 -4.35
C HIS A 27 -1.41 3.57 -4.15
N LYS A 28 -1.53 2.75 -5.19
CA LYS A 28 -2.32 1.51 -5.18
C LYS A 28 -1.45 0.31 -5.60
N PRO A 29 -0.55 -0.16 -4.73
CA PRO A 29 0.21 -1.39 -4.98
C PRO A 29 -0.69 -2.63 -4.97
N ASP A 30 -0.25 -3.69 -5.66
CA ASP A 30 -1.04 -4.92 -5.83
C ASP A 30 -1.34 -5.67 -4.52
N TRP A 31 -0.50 -5.51 -3.50
CA TRP A 31 -0.69 -6.11 -2.18
C TRP A 31 -1.67 -5.34 -1.28
N LEU A 32 -2.17 -4.18 -1.72
CA LEU A 32 -3.16 -3.40 -0.97
C LEU A 32 -4.52 -4.09 -0.99
N ARG A 33 -5.18 -4.14 0.17
CA ARG A 33 -6.54 -4.67 0.30
C ARG A 33 -7.55 -3.54 0.25
N PHE A 34 -8.61 -3.77 -0.49
CA PHE A 34 -9.77 -2.88 -0.55
C PHE A 34 -10.85 -3.49 0.33
N THR A 35 -11.16 -2.80 1.41
CA THR A 35 -12.12 -3.23 2.43
C THR A 35 -13.15 -2.14 2.69
N PHE A 36 -14.08 -2.37 3.60
CA PHE A 36 -15.02 -1.36 4.06
C PHE A 36 -14.45 -0.51 5.21
N ASN A 37 -13.16 -0.64 5.52
CA ASN A 37 -12.47 0.06 6.61
C ASN A 37 -13.09 -0.21 7.99
N ASP A 38 -13.62 -1.39 8.22
CA ASP A 38 -13.95 -1.88 9.56
C ASP A 38 -12.71 -2.59 10.13
N MET A 39 -12.06 -1.95 11.10
CA MET A 39 -10.78 -2.42 11.62
C MET A 39 -10.89 -3.77 12.33
N ALA A 40 -12.04 -4.07 12.93
CA ALA A 40 -12.25 -5.36 13.60
C ALA A 40 -12.47 -6.48 12.57
N GLU A 41 -13.26 -6.24 11.53
CA GLU A 41 -13.45 -7.18 10.43
C GLU A 41 -12.15 -7.41 9.65
N ASP A 42 -11.42 -6.35 9.33
CA ASP A 42 -10.12 -6.42 8.65
C ASP A 42 -9.11 -7.24 9.45
N PHE A 43 -9.10 -7.09 10.78
CA PHE A 43 -8.25 -7.88 11.67
C PHE A 43 -8.65 -9.36 11.68
N GLU A 44 -9.95 -9.68 11.72
CA GLU A 44 -10.43 -11.04 11.67
C GLU A 44 -10.11 -11.71 10.33
N GLU A 45 -10.28 -10.99 9.22
CA GLU A 45 -9.93 -11.48 7.88
C GLU A 45 -8.42 -11.73 7.76
N ALA A 46 -7.60 -10.77 8.19
CA ALA A 46 -6.14 -10.93 8.24
C ALA A 46 -5.74 -12.18 9.04
N SER A 47 -6.32 -12.36 10.22
CA SER A 47 -6.06 -13.50 11.10
C SER A 47 -6.46 -14.83 10.46
N SER A 48 -7.58 -14.85 9.75
CA SER A 48 -8.06 -16.04 9.03
C SER A 48 -7.14 -16.46 7.88
N GLU A 49 -6.45 -15.50 7.28
CA GLU A 49 -5.42 -15.73 6.26
C GLU A 49 -4.03 -16.04 6.86
N GLY A 50 -3.88 -16.04 8.18
CA GLY A 50 -2.60 -16.19 8.86
C GLY A 50 -1.67 -14.98 8.71
N LYS A 51 -2.23 -13.81 8.42
CA LYS A 51 -1.51 -12.55 8.19
C LYS A 51 -1.68 -11.58 9.35
N ARG A 52 -0.82 -10.58 9.40
CA ARG A 52 -0.93 -9.45 10.32
C ARG A 52 -1.62 -8.29 9.63
N LEU A 53 -2.55 -7.64 10.30
CA LEU A 53 -3.14 -6.40 9.82
C LEU A 53 -2.08 -5.28 9.88
N LEU A 54 -1.88 -4.60 8.75
CA LEU A 54 -1.03 -3.42 8.63
C LEU A 54 -1.89 -2.26 8.12
N ILE A 55 -1.97 -1.20 8.90
CA ILE A 55 -2.71 0.01 8.52
C ILE A 55 -1.70 1.06 8.06
N MET A 56 -1.82 1.51 6.83
CA MET A 56 -0.94 2.46 6.18
C MET A 56 -1.66 3.79 5.99
N PHE A 57 -1.10 4.87 6.54
CA PHE A 57 -1.57 6.22 6.29
C PHE A 57 -0.74 6.89 5.20
N GLU A 58 -1.43 7.36 4.18
CA GLU A 58 -0.87 8.20 3.11
C GLU A 58 -1.67 9.49 2.95
N GLN A 59 -1.19 10.39 2.10
CA GLN A 59 -1.90 11.60 1.70
C GLN A 59 -1.57 11.96 0.25
N ARG A 60 -2.47 12.65 -0.40
CA ARG A 60 -2.26 13.18 -1.75
C ARG A 60 -1.03 14.10 -1.77
N GLY A 61 -0.16 13.92 -2.77
CA GLY A 61 1.03 14.75 -2.95
C GLY A 61 2.15 14.48 -1.93
N CYS A 62 2.09 13.35 -1.24
CA CYS A 62 3.11 12.93 -0.28
C CYS A 62 4.39 12.47 -0.99
N ILE A 63 5.44 13.32 -1.00
CA ILE A 63 6.71 13.01 -1.66
C ILE A 63 7.43 11.83 -1.01
N TYR A 64 7.34 11.66 0.30
CA TYR A 64 7.95 10.53 1.02
C TYR A 64 7.18 9.23 0.78
N CYS A 65 5.85 9.29 0.61
CA CYS A 65 5.07 8.13 0.18
C CYS A 65 5.51 7.67 -1.21
N THR A 66 5.66 8.61 -2.16
CA THR A 66 6.19 8.32 -3.50
C THR A 66 7.56 7.64 -3.42
N LYS A 67 8.48 8.16 -2.60
CA LYS A 67 9.80 7.54 -2.41
C LYS A 67 9.73 6.12 -1.85
N MET A 68 8.81 5.86 -0.92
CA MET A 68 8.58 4.49 -0.42
C MET A 68 8.13 3.56 -1.54
N HIS A 69 7.22 4.01 -2.41
CA HIS A 69 6.71 3.22 -3.54
C HIS A 69 7.70 3.09 -4.70
N GLU A 70 8.66 4.00 -4.84
CA GLU A 70 9.71 3.94 -5.87
C GLU A 70 10.94 3.15 -5.42
N ASP A 71 11.40 3.38 -4.19
CA ASP A 71 12.73 2.98 -3.74
C ASP A 71 12.70 1.79 -2.75
N VAL A 72 11.61 1.60 -2.01
CA VAL A 72 11.56 0.63 -0.90
C VAL A 72 10.65 -0.55 -1.21
N TYR A 73 9.37 -0.31 -1.47
CA TYR A 73 8.39 -1.38 -1.66
C TYR A 73 8.64 -2.27 -2.89
N PRO A 74 9.26 -1.79 -4.01
CA PRO A 74 9.60 -2.65 -5.13
C PRO A 74 10.78 -3.60 -4.87
N ASN A 75 11.47 -3.47 -3.74
CA ASN A 75 12.45 -4.47 -3.34
C ASN A 75 11.77 -5.83 -3.18
N HIS A 76 12.30 -6.86 -3.86
CA HIS A 76 11.68 -8.18 -3.94
C HIS A 76 11.38 -8.80 -2.57
N GLU A 77 12.27 -8.65 -1.59
CA GLU A 77 12.06 -9.18 -0.25
C GLU A 77 10.96 -8.43 0.50
N ILE A 78 10.91 -7.10 0.34
CA ILE A 78 9.90 -6.26 0.99
C ILE A 78 8.53 -6.49 0.36
N ASP A 79 8.45 -6.51 -0.97
CA ASP A 79 7.22 -6.79 -1.71
C ASP A 79 6.65 -8.16 -1.31
N LYS A 80 7.51 -9.17 -1.21
CA LYS A 80 7.14 -10.51 -0.77
C LYS A 80 6.57 -10.51 0.66
N ILE A 81 7.23 -9.83 1.60
CA ILE A 81 6.77 -9.72 2.99
C ILE A 81 5.39 -9.03 3.04
N LEU A 82 5.23 -7.90 2.34
CA LEU A 82 3.95 -7.18 2.30
C LEU A 82 2.83 -8.01 1.68
N SER A 83 3.13 -8.78 0.64
CA SER A 83 2.14 -9.62 -0.05
C SER A 83 1.76 -10.88 0.73
N GLU A 84 2.73 -11.54 1.37
CA GLU A 84 2.55 -12.86 1.98
C GLU A 84 2.21 -12.79 3.47
N ASP A 85 2.85 -11.87 4.24
CA ASP A 85 2.76 -11.86 5.70
C ASP A 85 1.78 -10.80 6.24
N TYR A 86 1.41 -9.82 5.41
CA TYR A 86 0.56 -8.72 5.83
C TYR A 86 -0.75 -8.62 5.04
N PHE A 87 -1.79 -8.23 5.73
CA PHE A 87 -3.07 -7.75 5.20
C PHE A 87 -3.02 -6.23 5.31
N VAL A 88 -2.76 -5.54 4.19
CA VAL A 88 -2.50 -4.10 4.21
C VAL A 88 -3.72 -3.31 3.81
N VAL A 89 -4.21 -2.44 4.69
CA VAL A 89 -5.26 -1.47 4.39
C VAL A 89 -4.69 -0.06 4.40
N GLN A 90 -5.20 0.80 3.52
CA GLN A 90 -4.72 2.16 3.35
C GLN A 90 -5.79 3.16 3.79
N LEU A 91 -5.38 4.14 4.60
CA LEU A 91 -6.21 5.26 5.02
C LEU A 91 -5.58 6.58 4.56
N ASN A 92 -6.43 7.53 4.20
CA ASN A 92 -6.01 8.87 3.84
C ASN A 92 -5.96 9.75 5.10
N LEU A 93 -4.80 10.34 5.40
CA LEU A 93 -4.60 11.21 6.56
C LEU A 93 -5.63 12.35 6.65
N PHE A 94 -6.10 12.86 5.52
CA PHE A 94 -7.08 13.93 5.41
C PHE A 94 -8.42 13.49 4.80
N GLY A 95 -8.65 12.16 4.75
CA GLY A 95 -9.82 11.58 4.10
C GLY A 95 -11.09 11.72 4.92
N ASP A 96 -12.21 11.72 4.20
CA ASP A 96 -13.56 11.78 4.75
C ASP A 96 -14.32 10.46 4.62
N ASN A 97 -13.67 9.39 4.10
CA ASN A 97 -14.31 8.07 4.06
C ASN A 97 -14.58 7.58 5.48
N GLU A 98 -15.67 6.83 5.61
CA GLU A 98 -16.03 6.21 6.88
C GLU A 98 -15.03 5.09 7.26
N VAL A 99 -14.69 5.05 8.52
CA VAL A 99 -13.87 4.02 9.16
C VAL A 99 -14.57 3.61 10.45
N ILE A 100 -14.59 2.32 10.74
CA ILE A 100 -15.07 1.78 12.01
C ILE A 100 -13.84 1.32 12.80
N ASP A 101 -13.62 1.89 13.99
CA ASP A 101 -12.48 1.52 14.81
C ASP A 101 -12.66 0.15 15.49
N PHE A 102 -11.65 -0.35 16.20
CA PHE A 102 -11.70 -1.63 16.92
C PHE A 102 -12.76 -1.71 18.03
N ASN A 103 -13.33 -0.59 18.43
CA ASN A 103 -14.39 -0.51 19.44
C ASN A 103 -15.78 -0.33 18.83
N GLY A 104 -15.88 -0.30 17.49
CA GLY A 104 -17.12 -0.10 16.76
C GLY A 104 -17.53 1.37 16.63
N ASN A 105 -16.64 2.32 16.92
CA ASN A 105 -16.95 3.74 16.72
C ASN A 105 -16.77 4.10 15.25
N VAL A 106 -17.80 4.75 14.70
CA VAL A 106 -17.81 5.25 13.32
C VAL A 106 -17.20 6.64 13.29
N MET A 107 -16.20 6.83 12.43
CA MET A 107 -15.52 8.10 12.25
C MET A 107 -14.97 8.24 10.84
N THR A 108 -14.44 9.40 10.49
CA THR A 108 -13.75 9.59 9.22
C THR A 108 -12.29 9.17 9.31
N GLU A 109 -11.64 8.93 8.16
CA GLU A 109 -10.19 8.63 8.09
C GLU A 109 -9.34 9.66 8.83
N LYS A 110 -9.64 10.96 8.67
CA LYS A 110 -8.93 12.04 9.38
C LYS A 110 -9.18 12.06 10.89
N GLU A 111 -10.35 11.63 11.32
CA GLU A 111 -10.67 11.54 12.75
C GLU A 111 -9.96 10.38 13.42
N ILE A 112 -9.91 9.21 12.78
CA ILE A 112 -9.16 8.07 13.32
C ILE A 112 -7.65 8.34 13.31
N ALA A 113 -7.11 9.00 12.27
CA ALA A 113 -5.73 9.44 12.23
C ALA A 113 -5.40 10.33 13.44
N LYS A 114 -6.25 11.31 13.72
CA LYS A 114 -6.10 12.19 14.89
C LYS A 114 -6.19 11.42 16.21
N ALA A 115 -7.16 10.51 16.33
CA ALA A 115 -7.35 9.70 17.54
C ALA A 115 -6.14 8.80 17.81
N TRP A 116 -5.47 8.31 16.78
CA TRP A 116 -4.28 7.47 16.87
C TRP A 116 -2.97 8.25 16.87
N GLY A 117 -3.02 9.59 16.84
CA GLY A 117 -1.83 10.44 16.89
C GLY A 117 -1.01 10.44 15.61
N VAL A 118 -1.62 10.08 14.48
CA VAL A 118 -0.97 10.12 13.16
C VAL A 118 -0.98 11.56 12.65
N VAL A 119 0.19 12.16 12.46
CA VAL A 119 0.35 13.58 12.12
C VAL A 119 1.16 13.82 10.83
N PHE A 120 1.76 12.78 10.26
CA PHE A 120 2.51 12.84 9.01
C PHE A 120 2.39 11.53 8.24
N THR A 121 2.83 11.51 6.99
CA THR A 121 2.84 10.35 6.10
C THR A 121 4.21 10.15 5.43
N PRO A 122 4.57 8.91 5.08
CA PRO A 122 3.83 7.69 5.39
C PRO A 122 3.92 7.34 6.88
N THR A 123 2.86 6.77 7.44
CA THR A 123 2.85 6.16 8.78
C THR A 123 2.28 4.75 8.67
N LEU A 124 2.93 3.79 9.33
CA LEU A 124 2.54 2.39 9.39
C LEU A 124 2.24 1.99 10.82
#